data_3d53fdf626158831c46249ebe057ccdb
#
_entry.id   3d53fdf626158831c46249ebe057ccdb
#
_cell.length_a   1.000
_cell.length_b   1.000
_cell.length_c   1.000
_cell.angle_alpha   90.00
_cell.angle_beta   90.00
_cell.angle_gamma   90.00
#
_symmetry.space_group_name_H-M   'P 1'
#
loop_
_entity.id
_entity.type
_entity.pdbx_description
1 polymer ?
#
loop_
_entity_poly.entity_id
_entity_poly.type
_entity_poly.pdbx_seq_one_letter_code
_entity_poly.pdbx_strand_id
1 'polypeptide(L)'
;MIKKFWPGKRGPKDDISYELIENLSTAFSEGKLQALEEMIAIYDDTNQPFDVRIAAGKALAETQHPTALNAISKTVGDAAALDVTFMIASIELLAEFKDDPRAADAMVNAMNKVEVKTNSLQMALVQNLNRVRTKDQVLALLDLYEVSRNNFNRTERLLTETLGALGTD
;
A
#
# COMPACT_ATOMS: atom_id res chain seq x y z
N MET A 1 -12.11 -7.55 -30.64
CA MET A 1 -11.94 -8.99 -30.27
C MET A 1 -10.83 -9.03 -29.22
N ILE A 2 -11.21 -8.80 -27.94
CA ILE A 2 -10.24 -8.83 -26.84
C ILE A 2 -9.90 -10.29 -26.61
N LYS A 3 -8.67 -10.69 -26.91
CA LYS A 3 -8.15 -12.00 -26.58
C LYS A 3 -8.29 -12.16 -25.07
N LYS A 4 -8.93 -13.25 -24.63
CA LYS A 4 -8.89 -13.74 -23.24
C LYS A 4 -7.43 -13.78 -22.81
N PHE A 5 -6.99 -12.77 -22.09
CA PHE A 5 -5.60 -12.63 -21.65
C PHE A 5 -5.46 -12.98 -20.17
N TRP A 6 -6.11 -14.06 -19.77
CA TRP A 6 -5.74 -14.74 -18.54
C TRP A 6 -5.26 -16.14 -18.87
N PRO A 7 -3.94 -16.34 -18.98
CA PRO A 7 -3.38 -17.66 -19.00
C PRO A 7 -3.52 -18.23 -17.57
N GLY A 8 -4.22 -19.33 -17.45
CA GLY A 8 -4.10 -20.14 -16.27
C GLY A 8 -2.62 -20.42 -16.01
N LYS A 9 -2.12 -20.04 -14.84
CA LYS A 9 -0.74 -20.13 -14.37
C LYS A 9 0.26 -19.36 -15.24
N ARG A 10 0.48 -18.10 -14.89
CA ARG A 10 1.66 -17.35 -15.37
C ARG A 10 2.92 -18.07 -14.91
N GLY A 11 3.84 -18.27 -15.84
CA GLY A 11 5.19 -18.65 -15.52
C GLY A 11 5.89 -17.51 -14.74
N PRO A 12 6.97 -17.78 -14.01
CA PRO A 12 7.65 -16.80 -13.16
C PRO A 12 8.35 -15.64 -13.89
N LYS A 13 8.04 -15.38 -15.15
CA LYS A 13 8.70 -14.39 -16.02
C LYS A 13 7.75 -13.47 -16.82
N ASP A 14 6.44 -13.56 -16.64
CA ASP A 14 5.53 -12.66 -17.34
C ASP A 14 5.42 -11.34 -16.56
N ASP A 15 6.25 -10.37 -16.94
CA ASP A 15 6.17 -9.01 -16.41
C ASP A 15 4.81 -8.41 -16.79
N ILE A 16 4.05 -8.02 -15.76
CA ILE A 16 2.83 -7.25 -15.95
C ILE A 16 3.23 -5.85 -16.37
N SER A 17 2.78 -5.44 -17.55
CA SER A 17 3.05 -4.11 -18.08
C SER A 17 2.01 -3.09 -17.59
N TYR A 18 2.40 -1.81 -17.52
CA TYR A 18 1.47 -0.71 -17.30
C TYR A 18 0.34 -0.69 -18.35
N GLU A 19 0.63 -1.08 -19.57
CA GLU A 19 -0.36 -1.21 -20.66
C GLU A 19 -1.47 -2.21 -20.30
N LEU A 20 -1.15 -3.31 -19.61
CA LEU A 20 -2.17 -4.26 -19.13
C LEU A 20 -3.08 -3.59 -18.09
N ILE A 21 -2.52 -2.82 -17.17
CA ILE A 21 -3.31 -2.12 -16.13
C ILE A 21 -4.24 -1.08 -16.78
N GLU A 22 -3.75 -0.31 -17.74
CA GLU A 22 -4.57 0.65 -18.50
C GLU A 22 -5.70 -0.04 -19.27
N ASN A 23 -5.41 -1.18 -19.91
CA ASN A 23 -6.42 -1.99 -20.59
C ASN A 23 -7.49 -2.54 -19.64
N LEU A 24 -7.10 -2.96 -18.43
CA LEU A 24 -8.03 -3.42 -17.40
C LEU A 24 -8.89 -2.26 -16.88
N SER A 25 -8.31 -1.09 -16.64
CA SER A 25 -9.05 0.11 -16.24
C SER A 25 -10.09 0.49 -17.29
N THR A 26 -9.72 0.49 -18.57
CA THR A 26 -10.64 0.72 -19.69
C THR A 26 -11.73 -0.34 -19.74
N ALA A 27 -11.38 -1.61 -19.62
CA ALA A 27 -12.34 -2.71 -19.62
C ALA A 27 -13.35 -2.62 -18.48
N PHE A 28 -12.91 -2.18 -17.30
CA PHE A 28 -13.80 -1.92 -16.17
C PHE A 28 -14.77 -0.78 -16.48
N SER A 29 -14.31 0.33 -17.04
CA SER A 29 -15.15 1.47 -17.44
C SER A 29 -16.21 1.10 -18.48
N GLU A 30 -15.94 0.07 -19.29
CA GLU A 30 -16.89 -0.54 -20.24
C GLU A 30 -17.87 -1.53 -19.58
N GLY A 31 -17.83 -1.69 -18.26
CA GLY A 31 -18.73 -2.55 -17.50
C GLY A 31 -18.25 -4.00 -17.31
N LYS A 32 -16.97 -4.31 -17.59
CA LYS A 32 -16.42 -5.66 -17.39
C LYS A 32 -15.89 -5.82 -15.97
N LEU A 33 -16.74 -6.28 -15.05
CA LEU A 33 -16.41 -6.43 -13.63
C LEU A 33 -15.21 -7.37 -13.38
N GLN A 34 -14.95 -8.34 -14.25
CA GLN A 34 -13.81 -9.23 -14.13
C GLN A 34 -12.46 -8.47 -14.16
N ALA A 35 -12.40 -7.33 -14.85
CA ALA A 35 -11.21 -6.51 -14.89
C ALA A 35 -10.82 -5.96 -13.50
N LEU A 36 -11.82 -5.71 -12.62
CA LEU A 36 -11.58 -5.30 -11.25
C LEU A 36 -10.86 -6.40 -10.45
N GLU A 37 -11.31 -7.65 -10.58
CA GLU A 37 -10.68 -8.80 -9.91
C GLU A 37 -9.24 -9.01 -10.38
N GLU A 38 -8.99 -8.80 -11.67
CA GLU A 38 -7.65 -8.91 -12.24
C GLU A 38 -6.71 -7.79 -11.72
N MET A 39 -7.20 -6.56 -11.61
CA MET A 39 -6.43 -5.45 -11.00
C MET A 39 -6.13 -5.72 -9.52
N ILE A 40 -7.08 -6.27 -8.76
CA ILE A 40 -6.87 -6.68 -7.37
C ILE A 40 -5.80 -7.77 -7.29
N ALA A 41 -5.84 -8.76 -8.16
CA ALA A 41 -4.85 -9.83 -8.18
C ALA A 41 -3.42 -9.29 -8.45
N ILE A 42 -3.27 -8.29 -9.32
CA ILE A 42 -1.98 -7.63 -9.58
C ILE A 42 -1.51 -6.85 -8.34
N TYR A 43 -2.41 -6.10 -7.71
CA TYR A 43 -2.10 -5.31 -6.51
C TYR A 43 -1.65 -6.20 -5.34
N ASP A 44 -2.30 -7.35 -5.14
CA ASP A 44 -2.00 -8.29 -4.06
C ASP A 44 -0.78 -9.19 -4.33
N ASP A 45 -0.37 -9.36 -5.59
CA ASP A 45 0.75 -10.25 -5.94
C ASP A 45 2.10 -9.68 -5.48
N THR A 46 2.64 -10.23 -4.40
CA THR A 46 3.93 -9.84 -3.83
C THR A 46 5.14 -10.14 -4.71
N ASN A 47 4.98 -10.93 -5.77
CA ASN A 47 6.04 -11.21 -6.74
C ASN A 47 6.16 -10.13 -7.81
N GLN A 48 5.16 -9.23 -7.91
CA GLN A 48 5.22 -8.11 -8.84
C GLN A 48 6.08 -6.97 -8.28
N PRO A 49 6.75 -6.20 -9.14
CA PRO A 49 7.44 -4.99 -8.74
C PRO A 49 6.54 -4.01 -7.98
N PHE A 50 7.13 -3.28 -7.03
CA PHE A 50 6.41 -2.31 -6.20
C PHE A 50 5.60 -1.30 -7.03
N ASP A 51 6.21 -0.73 -8.06
CA ASP A 51 5.64 0.28 -8.95
C ASP A 51 4.45 -0.26 -9.76
N VAL A 52 4.51 -1.51 -10.20
CA VAL A 52 3.41 -2.20 -10.90
C VAL A 52 2.23 -2.43 -9.96
N ARG A 53 2.50 -2.88 -8.74
CA ARG A 53 1.46 -3.06 -7.72
C ARG A 53 0.77 -1.75 -7.37
N ILE A 54 1.54 -0.68 -7.20
CA ILE A 54 0.98 0.65 -6.90
C ILE A 54 0.21 1.22 -8.10
N ALA A 55 0.65 0.97 -9.33
CA ALA A 55 -0.11 1.36 -10.52
C ALA A 55 -1.47 0.66 -10.57
N ALA A 56 -1.52 -0.65 -10.28
CA ALA A 56 -2.79 -1.38 -10.15
C ALA A 56 -3.67 -0.82 -9.02
N GLY A 57 -3.06 -0.48 -7.87
CA GLY A 57 -3.75 0.17 -6.76
C GLY A 57 -4.36 1.53 -7.12
N LYS A 58 -3.67 2.35 -7.91
CA LYS A 58 -4.19 3.63 -8.43
C LYS A 58 -5.39 3.41 -9.34
N ALA A 59 -5.27 2.49 -10.30
CA ALA A 59 -6.37 2.12 -11.18
C ALA A 59 -7.60 1.61 -10.39
N LEU A 60 -7.37 0.82 -9.33
CA LEU A 60 -8.42 0.40 -8.40
C LEU A 60 -9.09 1.57 -7.68
N ALA A 61 -8.30 2.51 -7.15
CA ALA A 61 -8.83 3.68 -6.45
C ALA A 61 -9.65 4.58 -7.39
N GLU A 62 -9.24 4.75 -8.63
CA GLU A 62 -9.98 5.51 -9.66
C GLU A 62 -11.36 4.91 -9.94
N THR A 63 -11.54 3.59 -9.78
CA THR A 63 -12.86 2.95 -9.97
C THR A 63 -13.89 3.41 -8.94
N GLN A 64 -13.50 3.89 -7.78
CA GLN A 64 -14.35 4.20 -6.61
C GLN A 64 -15.25 3.01 -6.19
N HIS A 65 -14.93 1.79 -6.63
CA HIS A 65 -15.76 0.62 -6.37
C HIS A 65 -15.54 0.09 -4.94
N PRO A 66 -16.61 -0.30 -4.21
CA PRO A 66 -16.49 -0.82 -2.84
C PRO A 66 -15.56 -2.02 -2.70
N THR A 67 -15.48 -2.88 -3.73
CA THR A 67 -14.57 -4.04 -3.72
C THR A 67 -13.11 -3.61 -3.80
N ALA A 68 -12.79 -2.55 -4.56
CA ALA A 68 -11.45 -1.98 -4.61
C ALA A 68 -11.04 -1.42 -3.23
N LEU A 69 -11.92 -0.65 -2.59
CA LEU A 69 -11.72 -0.16 -1.24
C LEU A 69 -11.46 -1.32 -0.25
N ASN A 70 -12.27 -2.37 -0.30
CA ASN A 70 -12.10 -3.53 0.58
C ASN A 70 -10.76 -4.23 0.35
N ALA A 71 -10.31 -4.39 -0.90
CA ALA A 71 -9.02 -5.00 -1.23
C ALA A 71 -7.85 -4.17 -0.66
N ILE A 72 -7.85 -2.86 -0.89
CA ILE A 72 -6.80 -1.96 -0.39
C ILE A 72 -6.82 -1.93 1.15
N SER A 73 -7.99 -1.82 1.77
CA SER A 73 -8.16 -1.84 3.23
C SER A 73 -7.66 -3.14 3.85
N LYS A 74 -7.95 -4.28 3.22
CA LYS A 74 -7.47 -5.60 3.66
C LYS A 74 -5.95 -5.66 3.62
N THR A 75 -5.34 -5.26 2.51
CA THR A 75 -3.89 -5.25 2.33
C THR A 75 -3.21 -4.39 3.39
N VAL A 76 -3.72 -3.19 3.64
CA VAL A 76 -3.23 -2.32 4.72
C VAL A 76 -3.48 -2.96 6.09
N GLY A 77 -4.60 -3.66 6.25
CA GLY A 77 -4.96 -4.41 7.46
C GLY A 77 -3.99 -5.55 7.79
N ASP A 78 -3.47 -6.25 6.80
CA ASP A 78 -2.54 -7.37 6.95
C ASP A 78 -1.07 -6.93 7.08
N ALA A 79 -0.84 -5.71 7.45
CA ALA A 79 0.42 -5.00 7.43
C ALA A 79 1.56 -5.60 8.26
N ALA A 80 1.35 -6.67 9.02
CA ALA A 80 2.43 -7.38 9.73
C ALA A 80 3.50 -7.95 8.78
N ALA A 81 3.12 -8.22 7.52
CA ALA A 81 3.98 -8.78 6.47
C ALA A 81 4.42 -7.76 5.42
N LEU A 82 3.89 -6.52 5.44
CA LEU A 82 4.15 -5.54 4.40
C LEU A 82 5.40 -4.72 4.66
N ASP A 83 6.08 -4.38 3.59
CA ASP A 83 7.01 -3.25 3.54
C ASP A 83 6.29 -1.95 3.96
N VAL A 84 6.92 -1.18 4.85
CA VAL A 84 6.38 0.11 5.33
C VAL A 84 6.11 1.06 4.18
N THR A 85 6.95 1.05 3.15
CA THR A 85 6.80 1.89 1.95
C THR A 85 5.52 1.54 1.19
N PHE A 86 5.24 0.24 1.03
CA PHE A 86 4.01 -0.22 0.38
C PHE A 86 2.77 0.11 1.21
N MET A 87 2.87 0.01 2.54
CA MET A 87 1.80 0.41 3.45
C MET A 87 1.47 1.90 3.30
N ILE A 88 2.48 2.77 3.31
CA ILE A 88 2.28 4.23 3.14
C ILE A 88 1.61 4.53 1.81
N ALA A 89 2.11 3.93 0.71
CA ALA A 89 1.50 4.11 -0.60
C ALA A 89 0.04 3.60 -0.63
N SER A 90 -0.26 2.49 0.05
CA SER A 90 -1.63 1.96 0.15
C SER A 90 -2.55 2.84 0.99
N ILE A 91 -2.04 3.51 2.03
CA ILE A 91 -2.79 4.54 2.77
C ILE A 91 -3.10 5.75 1.87
N GLU A 92 -2.15 6.17 1.03
CA GLU A 92 -2.38 7.22 0.04
C GLU A 92 -3.50 6.84 -0.95
N LEU A 93 -3.58 5.56 -1.36
CA LEU A 93 -4.67 5.06 -2.20
C LEU A 93 -6.03 5.08 -1.48
N LEU A 94 -6.07 4.77 -0.17
CA LEU A 94 -7.30 4.88 0.62
C LEU A 94 -7.82 6.33 0.69
N ALA A 95 -6.93 7.32 0.66
CA ALA A 95 -7.30 8.73 0.67
C ALA A 95 -8.09 9.18 -0.56
N GLU A 96 -8.04 8.41 -1.67
CA GLU A 96 -8.83 8.68 -2.88
C GLU A 96 -10.32 8.35 -2.70
N PHE A 97 -10.70 7.51 -1.72
CA PHE A 97 -12.09 7.16 -1.41
C PHE A 97 -12.71 8.16 -0.42
N LYS A 98 -12.82 9.43 -0.83
CA LYS A 98 -13.17 10.57 0.04
C LYS A 98 -14.55 10.49 0.67
N ASP A 99 -15.52 9.88 -0.03
CA ASP A 99 -16.92 9.82 0.39
C ASP A 99 -17.28 8.51 1.10
N ASP A 100 -16.31 7.61 1.34
CA ASP A 100 -16.56 6.35 2.00
C ASP A 100 -15.95 6.32 3.42
N PRO A 101 -16.78 6.32 4.49
CA PRO A 101 -16.29 6.34 5.87
C PRO A 101 -15.41 5.15 6.24
N ARG A 102 -15.55 4.01 5.52
CA ARG A 102 -14.69 2.83 5.72
C ARG A 102 -13.24 3.10 5.37
N ALA A 103 -12.97 4.07 4.47
CA ALA A 103 -11.60 4.49 4.17
C ALA A 103 -10.94 5.14 5.39
N ALA A 104 -11.67 5.99 6.12
CA ALA A 104 -11.17 6.61 7.35
C ALA A 104 -10.87 5.56 8.43
N ASP A 105 -11.77 4.60 8.65
CA ASP A 105 -11.56 3.51 9.59
C ASP A 105 -10.32 2.67 9.22
N ALA A 106 -10.14 2.37 7.94
CA ALA A 106 -8.98 1.64 7.45
C ALA A 106 -7.68 2.41 7.67
N MET A 107 -7.69 3.74 7.47
CA MET A 107 -6.53 4.61 7.72
C MET A 107 -6.15 4.66 9.19
N VAL A 108 -7.13 4.82 10.10
CA VAL A 108 -6.89 4.81 11.55
C VAL A 108 -6.26 3.48 11.98
N ASN A 109 -6.79 2.37 11.48
CA ASN A 109 -6.24 1.04 11.77
C ASN A 109 -4.81 0.89 11.22
N ALA A 110 -4.54 1.40 10.02
CA ALA A 110 -3.21 1.39 9.42
C ALA A 110 -2.22 2.22 10.24
N MET A 111 -2.63 3.41 10.67
CA MET A 111 -1.81 4.30 11.48
C MET A 111 -1.39 3.65 12.80
N ASN A 112 -2.33 3.03 13.51
CA ASN A 112 -2.05 2.30 14.74
C ASN A 112 -1.01 1.18 14.53
N LYS A 113 -1.08 0.49 13.40
CA LYS A 113 -0.11 -0.58 13.06
C LYS A 113 1.27 -0.02 12.72
N VAL A 114 1.33 1.09 11.99
CA VAL A 114 2.61 1.78 11.69
C VAL A 114 3.26 2.26 12.98
N GLU A 115 2.48 2.83 13.90
CA GLU A 115 2.96 3.27 15.21
C GLU A 115 3.57 2.11 16.01
N VAL A 116 2.84 1.01 16.16
CA VAL A 116 3.33 -0.17 16.87
C VAL A 116 4.61 -0.72 16.24
N LYS A 117 4.68 -0.80 14.92
CA LYS A 117 5.85 -1.29 14.19
C LYS A 117 7.05 -0.36 14.35
N THR A 118 6.82 0.95 14.30
CA THR A 118 7.86 1.97 14.50
C THR A 118 8.41 1.92 15.92
N ASN A 119 7.54 1.83 16.92
CA ASN A 119 7.94 1.71 18.32
C ASN A 119 8.72 0.42 18.57
N SER A 120 8.30 -0.70 18.00
CA SER A 120 9.00 -1.98 18.11
C SER A 120 10.39 -1.93 17.50
N LEU A 121 10.53 -1.27 16.35
CA LEU A 121 11.83 -1.06 15.70
C LEU A 121 12.74 -0.17 16.55
N GLN A 122 12.23 0.93 17.08
CA GLN A 122 12.99 1.84 17.96
C GLN A 122 13.48 1.11 19.22
N MET A 123 12.62 0.31 19.85
CA MET A 123 13.01 -0.52 21.01
C MET A 123 14.11 -1.52 20.63
N ALA A 124 13.98 -2.20 19.50
CA ALA A 124 14.99 -3.15 19.05
C ALA A 124 16.33 -2.46 18.77
N LEU A 125 16.33 -1.26 18.20
CA LEU A 125 17.52 -0.45 17.98
C LEU A 125 18.20 -0.09 19.29
N VAL A 126 17.44 0.43 20.26
CA VAL A 126 17.97 0.79 21.60
C VAL A 126 18.54 -0.43 22.31
N GLN A 127 17.84 -1.55 22.32
CA GLN A 127 18.29 -2.80 22.96
C GLN A 127 19.58 -3.36 22.34
N ASN A 128 19.81 -3.12 21.06
CA ASN A 128 20.99 -3.60 20.35
C ASN A 128 22.15 -2.60 20.31
N LEU A 129 21.96 -1.35 20.73
CA LEU A 129 23.04 -0.34 20.78
C LEU A 129 24.26 -0.84 21.58
N ASN A 130 24.06 -1.57 22.69
CA ASN A 130 25.14 -2.12 23.51
C ASN A 130 25.93 -3.24 22.82
N ARG A 131 25.42 -3.79 21.71
CA ARG A 131 26.06 -4.85 20.93
C ARG A 131 26.84 -4.30 19.75
N VAL A 132 26.66 -3.02 19.46
CA VAL A 132 27.32 -2.34 18.34
C VAL A 132 28.76 -2.06 18.72
N ARG A 133 29.72 -2.43 17.86
CA ARG A 133 31.15 -2.34 18.11
C ARG A 133 31.88 -1.37 17.20
N THR A 134 31.27 -0.99 16.07
CA THR A 134 31.89 -0.14 15.05
C THR A 134 31.09 1.12 14.77
N LYS A 135 31.78 2.18 14.34
CA LYS A 135 31.15 3.44 13.93
C LYS A 135 30.15 3.23 12.80
N ASP A 136 30.49 2.38 11.84
CA ASP A 136 29.62 2.14 10.67
C ASP A 136 28.30 1.46 11.07
N GLN A 137 28.33 0.55 12.04
CA GLN A 137 27.12 -0.05 12.60
C GLN A 137 26.26 0.98 13.33
N VAL A 138 26.86 1.93 14.07
CA VAL A 138 26.12 3.01 14.72
C VAL A 138 25.44 3.89 13.68
N LEU A 139 26.16 4.29 12.63
CA LEU A 139 25.61 5.12 11.56
C LEU A 139 24.43 4.41 10.86
N ALA A 140 24.60 3.13 10.50
CA ALA A 140 23.52 2.36 9.87
C ALA A 140 22.27 2.25 10.75
N LEU A 141 22.42 2.12 12.08
CA LEU A 141 21.29 2.10 13.00
C LEU A 141 20.60 3.48 13.12
N LEU A 142 21.38 4.56 13.11
CA LEU A 142 20.84 5.92 13.15
C LEU A 142 20.08 6.23 11.86
N ASP A 143 20.62 5.87 10.70
CA ASP A 143 19.94 6.02 9.40
C ASP A 143 18.60 5.27 9.38
N LEU A 144 18.60 4.03 9.87
CA LEU A 144 17.36 3.23 9.94
C LEU A 144 16.31 3.86 10.88
N TYR A 145 16.75 4.39 12.02
CA TYR A 145 15.88 5.12 12.95
C TYR A 145 15.29 6.36 12.29
N GLU A 146 16.11 7.14 11.58
CA GLU A 146 15.69 8.38 10.94
C GLU A 146 14.69 8.12 9.81
N VAL A 147 14.92 7.11 8.97
CA VAL A 147 13.97 6.66 7.94
C VAL A 147 12.64 6.21 8.56
N SER A 148 12.69 5.41 9.62
CA SER A 148 11.49 4.96 10.33
C SER A 148 10.67 6.13 10.89
N ARG A 149 11.33 7.10 11.51
CA ARG A 149 10.69 8.31 12.06
C ARG A 149 10.06 9.18 10.96
N ASN A 150 10.76 9.35 9.85
CA ASN A 150 10.26 10.15 8.73
C ASN A 150 9.03 9.52 8.08
N ASN A 151 9.02 8.20 7.94
CA ASN A 151 7.88 7.44 7.44
C ASN A 151 6.67 7.56 8.37
N PHE A 152 6.88 7.48 9.69
CA PHE A 152 5.82 7.68 10.67
C PHE A 152 5.22 9.09 10.58
N ASN A 153 6.04 10.12 10.58
CA ASN A 153 5.60 11.52 10.49
C ASN A 153 4.83 11.80 9.18
N ARG A 154 5.26 11.20 8.07
CA ARG A 154 4.56 11.32 6.79
C ARG A 154 3.17 10.68 6.85
N THR A 155 3.07 9.50 7.44
CA THR A 155 1.80 8.77 7.58
C THR A 155 0.83 9.51 8.51
N GLU A 156 1.32 10.03 9.64
CA GLU A 156 0.54 10.84 10.59
C GLU A 156 -0.02 12.10 9.92
N ARG A 157 0.80 12.80 9.15
CA ARG A 157 0.37 13.99 8.41
C ARG A 157 -0.71 13.66 7.39
N LEU A 158 -0.49 12.63 6.58
CA LEU A 158 -1.47 12.19 5.57
C LEU A 158 -2.82 11.85 6.20
N LEU A 159 -2.80 11.10 7.31
CA LEU A 159 -4.01 10.76 8.04
C LEU A 159 -4.73 12.00 8.57
N THR A 160 -4.00 12.93 9.19
CA THR A 160 -4.55 14.16 9.74
C THR A 160 -5.19 15.05 8.66
N GLU A 161 -4.50 15.20 7.52
CA GLU A 161 -5.01 15.96 6.37
C GLU A 161 -6.29 15.33 5.80
N THR A 162 -6.29 14.00 5.65
CA THR A 162 -7.43 13.28 5.07
C THR A 162 -8.64 13.26 6.01
N LEU A 163 -8.45 12.99 7.30
CA LEU A 163 -9.53 13.03 8.29
C LEU A 163 -10.07 14.44 8.48
N GLY A 164 -9.20 15.47 8.42
CA GLY A 164 -9.63 16.87 8.44
C GLY A 164 -10.50 17.22 7.25
N ALA A 165 -10.23 16.70 6.07
CA ALA A 165 -11.03 16.89 4.87
C ALA A 165 -12.41 16.18 4.94
N LEU A 166 -12.49 15.03 5.62
CA LEU A 166 -13.72 14.26 5.81
C LEU A 166 -14.64 14.86 6.90
N GLY A 167 -14.10 15.69 7.79
CA GLY A 167 -14.83 16.29 8.92
C GLY A 167 -15.37 17.71 8.68
N THR A 168 -15.35 18.21 7.46
CA THR A 168 -15.74 19.59 7.11
C THR A 168 -17.12 19.76 6.49
N ASP A 169 -18.00 18.75 6.55
CA ASP A 169 -19.39 18.83 6.12
C ASP A 169 -20.34 19.13 7.30
#